data_415fd29765a43eebf3e4d532435b7b76
#
_entry.id   415fd29765a43eebf3e4d532435b7b76
#
_cell.length_a   1.000
_cell.length_b   1.000
_cell.length_c   1.000
_cell.angle_alpha   90.00
_cell.angle_beta   90.00
_cell.angle_gamma   90.00
#
_symmetry.space_group_name_H-M   'P 1'
#
loop_
_entity.id
_entity.type
_entity.pdbx_description
1 polymer ?
#
loop_
_entity_poly.entity_id
_entity_poly.type
_entity_poly.pdbx_seq_one_letter_code
_entity_poly.pdbx_strand_id
1 'polypeptide(L)'
;MSTIRVKKLREKANLPTYGSQWAAGADLYACLEAPVTIEPHQTVMVPTGLALEVPVGCAGLIYARSSMGAKRGLAPANKVGVIDSDYRGEVMVALHNHGTVAQTVEPGERVAQLLITPVLTPAYEEASELSDTVRGVGGFGSTGK
;
A
#
# COMPACT_ATOMS: atom_id res chain seq x y z
N MET A 1 -1.09 23.65 -0.05
CA MET A 1 -1.35 22.20 0.18
C MET A 1 -1.51 21.54 -1.17
N SER A 2 -0.81 20.46 -1.45
CA SER A 2 -0.99 19.71 -2.69
C SER A 2 -2.32 18.96 -2.65
N THR A 3 -3.04 18.92 -3.77
CA THR A 3 -4.31 18.21 -3.90
C THR A 3 -4.13 17.02 -4.84
N ILE A 4 -4.71 15.87 -4.48
CA ILE A 4 -4.79 14.70 -5.34
C ILE A 4 -6.21 14.60 -5.88
N ARG A 5 -6.33 14.51 -7.21
CA ARG A 5 -7.61 14.27 -7.84
C ARG A 5 -7.98 12.81 -7.71
N VAL A 6 -9.20 12.56 -7.26
CA VAL A 6 -9.73 11.22 -7.01
C VAL A 6 -11.02 11.04 -7.79
N LYS A 7 -11.12 9.98 -8.58
CA LYS A 7 -12.35 9.58 -9.26
C LYS A 7 -12.99 8.42 -8.52
N LYS A 8 -14.26 8.56 -8.13
CA LYS A 8 -15.07 7.44 -7.64
C LYS A 8 -15.53 6.62 -8.84
N LEU A 9 -15.21 5.34 -8.84
CA LEU A 9 -15.62 4.36 -9.85
C LEU A 9 -16.92 3.67 -9.47
N ARG A 10 -17.31 3.78 -8.20
CA ARG A 10 -18.56 3.26 -7.63
C ARG A 10 -19.15 4.29 -6.70
N GLU A 11 -20.48 4.38 -6.64
CA GLU A 11 -21.18 5.38 -5.83
C GLU A 11 -20.82 5.26 -4.34
N LYS A 12 -20.75 4.03 -3.83
CA LYS A 12 -20.44 3.73 -2.42
C LYS A 12 -18.97 3.89 -2.03
N ALA A 13 -18.07 4.21 -2.97
CA ALA A 13 -16.66 4.40 -2.66
C ALA A 13 -16.44 5.59 -1.73
N ASN A 14 -15.56 5.41 -0.74
CA ASN A 14 -15.16 6.46 0.19
C ASN A 14 -13.83 7.07 -0.22
N LEU A 15 -13.71 8.40 -0.21
CA LEU A 15 -12.43 9.07 -0.39
C LEU A 15 -11.46 8.70 0.74
N PRO A 16 -10.14 8.68 0.49
CA PRO A 16 -9.17 8.48 1.56
C PRO A 16 -9.29 9.56 2.62
N THR A 17 -9.17 9.18 3.89
CA THR A 17 -9.27 10.13 5.01
C THR A 17 -8.09 10.00 5.97
N TYR A 18 -7.63 11.13 6.51
CA TYR A 18 -6.63 11.15 7.57
C TYR A 18 -7.30 10.99 8.94
N GLY A 19 -6.82 10.05 9.75
CA GLY A 19 -7.35 9.79 11.08
C GLY A 19 -7.06 10.90 12.11
N SER A 20 -6.06 11.75 11.83
CA SER A 20 -5.70 12.92 12.65
C SER A 20 -5.06 13.99 11.79
N GLN A 21 -4.90 15.20 12.34
CA GLN A 21 -4.31 16.35 11.64
C GLN A 21 -2.90 16.06 11.07
N TRP A 22 -2.12 15.23 11.75
CA TRP A 22 -0.73 14.92 11.39
C TRP A 22 -0.52 13.45 10.99
N ALA A 23 -1.59 12.74 10.66
CA ALA A 23 -1.47 11.39 10.14
C ALA A 23 -0.70 11.38 8.82
N ALA A 24 0.30 10.51 8.70
CA ALA A 24 1.10 10.37 7.49
C ALA A 24 0.36 9.61 6.38
N GLY A 25 -0.44 8.62 6.77
CA GLY A 25 -1.23 7.79 5.85
C GLY A 25 -2.72 8.16 5.89
N ALA A 26 -3.32 8.21 4.70
CA ALA A 26 -4.76 8.32 4.55
C ALA A 26 -5.39 6.91 4.52
N ASP A 27 -6.42 6.67 5.29
CA ASP A 27 -7.13 5.40 5.32
C ASP A 27 -7.82 5.11 3.98
N LEU A 28 -7.67 3.87 3.49
CA LEU A 28 -8.39 3.31 2.36
C LEU A 28 -9.50 2.39 2.86
N TYR A 29 -10.66 2.48 2.23
CA TYR A 29 -11.88 1.79 2.62
C TYR A 29 -12.24 0.68 1.64
N ALA A 30 -12.68 -0.47 2.14
CA ALA A 30 -13.19 -1.55 1.33
C ALA A 30 -14.52 -1.14 0.66
N CYS A 31 -14.55 -1.13 -0.66
CA CYS A 31 -15.75 -0.89 -1.46
C CYS A 31 -16.36 -2.23 -1.87
N LEU A 32 -17.01 -2.89 -0.92
CA LEU A 32 -17.61 -4.21 -1.07
C LEU A 32 -19.13 -4.13 -1.02
N GLU A 33 -19.83 -5.04 -1.71
CA GLU A 33 -21.28 -5.20 -1.63
C GLU A 33 -21.69 -6.11 -0.47
N ALA A 34 -20.82 -7.05 -0.07
CA ALA A 34 -21.02 -7.99 1.02
C ALA A 34 -19.69 -8.26 1.75
N PRO A 35 -19.74 -8.74 3.01
CA PRO A 35 -18.54 -9.16 3.71
C PRO A 35 -17.73 -10.20 2.94
N VAL A 36 -16.41 -10.12 3.03
CA VAL A 36 -15.47 -11.08 2.41
C VAL A 36 -14.64 -11.73 3.49
N THR A 37 -14.65 -13.06 3.54
CA THR A 37 -13.79 -13.82 4.44
C THR A 37 -12.48 -14.17 3.73
N ILE A 38 -11.39 -13.94 4.44
CA ILE A 38 -10.02 -14.26 4.00
C ILE A 38 -9.51 -15.38 4.90
N GLU A 39 -9.44 -16.59 4.36
CA GLU A 39 -8.91 -17.75 5.08
C GLU A 39 -7.41 -17.60 5.36
N PRO A 40 -6.86 -18.34 6.33
CA PRO A 40 -5.42 -18.34 6.57
C PRO A 40 -4.62 -18.58 5.30
N HIS A 41 -3.60 -17.77 5.09
CA HIS A 41 -2.70 -17.81 3.92
C HIS A 41 -3.34 -17.52 2.56
N GLN A 42 -4.59 -17.05 2.55
CA GLN A 42 -5.24 -16.52 1.33
C GLN A 42 -4.93 -15.05 1.10
N THR A 43 -4.98 -14.66 -0.18
CA THR A 43 -4.98 -13.27 -0.63
C THR A 43 -6.29 -12.97 -1.35
N VAL A 44 -6.92 -11.86 -1.00
CA VAL A 44 -8.13 -11.36 -1.68
C VAL A 44 -7.86 -9.94 -2.17
N MET A 45 -8.22 -9.67 -3.42
CA MET A 45 -8.18 -8.32 -3.98
C MET A 45 -9.37 -7.52 -3.48
N VAL A 46 -9.14 -6.62 -2.55
CA VAL A 46 -10.19 -5.76 -1.97
C VAL A 46 -10.26 -4.46 -2.76
N PRO A 47 -11.37 -4.17 -3.44
CA PRO A 47 -11.54 -2.94 -4.21
C PRO A 47 -11.75 -1.74 -3.27
N THR A 48 -11.21 -0.58 -3.65
CA THR A 48 -11.52 0.69 -3.00
C THR A 48 -12.59 1.50 -3.74
N GLY A 49 -12.87 1.15 -5.00
CA GLY A 49 -13.76 1.91 -5.88
C GLY A 49 -13.19 3.27 -6.32
N LEU A 50 -11.88 3.46 -6.19
CA LEU A 50 -11.22 4.75 -6.47
C LEU A 50 -10.14 4.61 -7.53
N ALA A 51 -10.01 5.62 -8.37
CA ALA A 51 -8.83 5.88 -9.20
C ALA A 51 -8.21 7.23 -8.79
N LEU A 52 -6.88 7.32 -8.79
CA LEU A 52 -6.13 8.46 -8.29
C LEU A 52 -5.22 9.07 -9.36
N GLU A 53 -5.02 10.38 -9.29
CA GLU A 53 -3.94 11.05 -10.00
C GLU A 53 -2.80 11.36 -9.02
N VAL A 54 -1.87 10.41 -8.88
CA VAL A 54 -0.65 10.63 -8.09
C VAL A 54 0.22 11.64 -8.87
N PRO A 55 0.76 12.69 -8.21
CA PRO A 55 1.58 13.69 -8.89
C PRO A 55 2.83 13.08 -9.52
N VAL A 56 3.25 13.58 -10.68
CA VAL A 56 4.54 13.22 -11.31
C VAL A 56 5.68 13.51 -10.33
N GLY A 57 6.64 12.60 -10.22
CA GLY A 57 7.72 12.65 -9.24
C GLY A 57 7.34 12.13 -7.86
N CYS A 58 6.12 11.60 -7.71
CA CYS A 58 5.66 10.91 -6.50
C CYS A 58 5.15 9.51 -6.82
N ALA A 59 5.04 8.70 -5.78
CA ALA A 59 4.33 7.41 -5.79
C ALA A 59 3.31 7.37 -4.67
N GLY A 60 2.23 6.63 -4.89
CA GLY A 60 1.32 6.21 -3.83
C GLY A 60 1.80 4.89 -3.24
N LEU A 61 1.98 4.82 -1.93
CA LEU A 61 2.41 3.61 -1.22
C LEU A 61 1.29 3.11 -0.34
N ILE A 62 0.89 1.86 -0.54
CA ILE A 62 -0.17 1.20 0.23
C ILE A 62 0.46 0.30 1.29
N TYR A 63 0.24 0.66 2.56
CA TYR A 63 0.71 -0.08 3.73
C TYR A 63 -0.45 -0.67 4.51
N ALA A 64 -0.13 -1.68 5.34
CA ALA A 64 -1.06 -2.14 6.35
C ALA A 64 -1.34 -1.04 7.38
N ARG A 65 -2.57 -0.99 7.88
CA ARG A 65 -2.88 -0.27 9.11
C ARG A 65 -2.39 -1.11 10.30
N SER A 66 -1.95 -0.46 11.38
CA SER A 66 -1.42 -1.14 12.57
C SER A 66 -2.40 -2.16 13.17
N SER A 67 -3.69 -1.80 13.26
CA SER A 67 -4.72 -2.71 13.77
C SER A 67 -4.97 -3.92 12.87
N MET A 68 -4.85 -3.76 11.56
CA MET A 68 -5.01 -4.85 10.60
C MET A 68 -3.80 -5.78 10.63
N GLY A 69 -2.58 -5.23 10.52
CA GLY A 69 -1.36 -6.02 10.48
C GLY A 69 -1.02 -6.67 11.82
N ALA A 70 -0.99 -5.90 12.91
CA ALA A 70 -0.54 -6.38 14.21
C ALA A 70 -1.57 -7.23 14.95
N LYS A 71 -2.88 -6.90 14.85
CA LYS A 71 -3.92 -7.60 15.60
C LYS A 71 -4.63 -8.69 14.81
N ARG A 72 -4.82 -8.48 13.52
CA ARG A 72 -5.61 -9.38 12.67
C ARG A 72 -4.75 -10.21 11.70
N GLY A 73 -3.48 -9.94 11.60
CA GLY A 73 -2.59 -10.60 10.65
C GLY A 73 -2.92 -10.31 9.19
N LEU A 74 -3.63 -9.21 8.91
CA LEU A 74 -4.00 -8.79 7.55
C LEU A 74 -3.09 -7.67 7.06
N ALA A 75 -2.41 -7.90 5.96
CA ALA A 75 -1.52 -6.92 5.35
C ALA A 75 -1.51 -7.06 3.82
N PRO A 76 -1.11 -6.04 3.06
CA PRO A 76 -0.92 -6.18 1.63
C PRO A 76 0.07 -7.31 1.30
N ALA A 77 -0.31 -8.20 0.39
CA ALA A 77 0.51 -9.35 -0.02
C ALA A 77 1.84 -8.94 -0.65
N ASN A 78 1.87 -7.81 -1.34
CA ASN A 78 3.06 -7.22 -1.92
C ASN A 78 3.91 -6.44 -0.90
N LYS A 79 3.59 -6.53 0.39
CA LYS A 79 4.23 -5.89 1.56
C LYS A 79 4.07 -4.38 1.56
N VAL A 80 4.38 -3.71 0.45
CA VAL A 80 3.93 -2.37 0.11
C VAL A 80 3.42 -2.39 -1.33
N GLY A 81 2.22 -1.86 -1.54
CA GLY A 81 1.68 -1.61 -2.88
C GLY A 81 2.25 -0.30 -3.42
N VAL A 82 2.70 -0.29 -4.66
CA VAL A 82 3.22 0.92 -5.31
C VAL A 82 2.26 1.35 -6.42
N ILE A 83 1.77 2.58 -6.32
CA ILE A 83 0.91 3.22 -7.34
C ILE A 83 1.76 4.24 -8.08
N ASP A 84 1.97 4.01 -9.37
CA ASP A 84 2.70 4.89 -10.24
C ASP A 84 1.91 6.16 -10.56
N SER A 85 2.61 7.25 -10.88
CA SER A 85 1.97 8.54 -11.18
C SER A 85 1.12 8.51 -12.46
N ASP A 86 1.38 7.57 -13.38
CA ASP A 86 0.60 7.39 -14.62
C ASP A 86 -0.47 6.29 -14.53
N TYR A 87 -0.63 5.63 -13.38
CA TYR A 87 -1.68 4.64 -13.18
C TYR A 87 -3.05 5.33 -13.02
N ARG A 88 -4.03 4.88 -13.81
CA ARG A 88 -5.41 5.42 -13.80
C ARG A 88 -6.46 4.35 -13.50
N GLY A 89 -6.02 3.14 -13.20
CA GLY A 89 -6.92 2.04 -12.82
C GLY A 89 -7.45 2.16 -11.40
N GLU A 90 -8.32 1.23 -11.04
CA GLU A 90 -8.83 1.13 -9.67
C GLU A 90 -7.71 0.78 -8.69
N VAL A 91 -7.66 1.48 -7.58
CA VAL A 91 -6.80 1.13 -6.46
C VAL A 91 -7.37 -0.09 -5.75
N MET A 92 -6.62 -1.19 -5.81
CA MET A 92 -6.97 -2.45 -5.17
C MET A 92 -6.01 -2.74 -4.04
N VAL A 93 -6.50 -3.29 -2.94
CA VAL A 93 -5.67 -3.78 -1.83
C VAL A 93 -5.61 -5.29 -1.90
N ALA A 94 -4.45 -5.86 -2.25
CA ALA A 94 -4.20 -7.30 -2.22
C ALA A 94 -4.03 -7.75 -0.77
N LEU A 95 -5.12 -7.95 -0.05
CA LEU A 95 -5.09 -8.21 1.40
C LEU A 95 -4.82 -9.69 1.66
N HIS A 96 -3.71 -9.99 2.33
CA HIS A 96 -3.28 -11.33 2.68
C HIS A 96 -3.46 -11.61 4.17
N ASN A 97 -3.98 -12.79 4.51
CA ASN A 97 -4.08 -13.26 5.88
C ASN A 97 -2.82 -14.05 6.26
N HIS A 98 -1.94 -13.42 7.04
CA HIS A 98 -0.70 -14.03 7.57
C HIS A 98 -0.96 -14.83 8.85
N GLY A 99 -2.17 -14.77 9.40
CA GLY A 99 -2.55 -15.43 10.63
C GLY A 99 -3.02 -16.88 10.41
N THR A 100 -3.48 -17.48 11.50
CA THR A 100 -3.99 -18.86 11.55
C THR A 100 -5.51 -18.96 11.69
N VAL A 101 -6.18 -17.80 11.73
CA VAL A 101 -7.64 -17.70 11.89
C VAL A 101 -8.21 -16.91 10.72
N ALA A 102 -9.35 -17.36 10.18
CA ALA A 102 -10.08 -16.64 9.14
C ALA A 102 -10.46 -15.24 9.62
N GLN A 103 -10.35 -14.27 8.72
CA GLN A 103 -10.69 -12.87 8.98
C GLN A 103 -11.78 -12.41 8.02
N THR A 104 -12.74 -11.65 8.52
CA THR A 104 -13.80 -11.08 7.69
C THR A 104 -13.59 -9.58 7.55
N VAL A 105 -13.64 -9.10 6.31
CA VAL A 105 -13.61 -7.69 5.94
C VAL A 105 -15.03 -7.25 5.60
N GLU A 106 -15.52 -6.24 6.30
CA GLU A 106 -16.86 -5.69 6.11
C GLU A 106 -16.85 -4.57 5.03
N PRO A 107 -17.97 -4.36 4.32
CA PRO A 107 -18.12 -3.18 3.47
C PRO A 107 -17.87 -1.88 4.24
N GLY A 108 -17.06 -0.97 3.66
CA GLY A 108 -16.72 0.31 4.29
C GLY A 108 -15.67 0.23 5.39
N GLU A 109 -15.10 -0.94 5.67
CA GLU A 109 -14.03 -1.09 6.64
C GLU A 109 -12.72 -0.49 6.11
N ARG A 110 -11.94 0.14 7.00
CA ARG A 110 -10.61 0.68 6.68
C ARG A 110 -9.59 -0.47 6.61
N VAL A 111 -9.11 -0.80 5.42
CA VAL A 111 -8.32 -2.01 5.16
C VAL A 111 -6.84 -1.77 4.95
N ALA A 112 -6.46 -0.54 4.63
CA ALA A 112 -5.07 -0.15 4.38
C ALA A 112 -4.91 1.34 4.60
N GLN A 113 -3.68 1.85 4.46
CA GLN A 113 -3.39 3.28 4.43
C GLN A 113 -2.51 3.63 3.24
N LEU A 114 -2.76 4.79 2.67
CA LEU A 114 -2.06 5.33 1.50
C LEU A 114 -1.18 6.50 1.91
N LEU A 115 0.11 6.41 1.59
CA LEU A 115 1.05 7.52 1.67
C LEU A 115 1.40 8.01 0.28
N ILE A 116 1.53 9.32 0.12
CA ILE A 116 2.10 9.92 -1.09
C ILE A 116 3.50 10.40 -0.75
N THR A 117 4.49 9.92 -1.50
CA THR A 117 5.91 10.22 -1.23
C THR A 117 6.63 10.61 -2.52
N PRO A 118 7.56 11.58 -2.47
CA PRO A 118 8.47 11.84 -3.58
C PRO A 118 9.33 10.62 -3.89
N VAL A 119 9.58 10.38 -5.17
CA VAL A 119 10.45 9.29 -5.64
C VAL A 119 11.41 9.79 -6.71
N LEU A 120 12.58 9.18 -6.75
CA LEU A 120 13.54 9.37 -7.82
C LEU A 120 13.34 8.28 -8.86
N THR A 121 13.41 8.65 -10.13
CA THR A 121 13.34 7.73 -11.27
C THR A 121 14.62 7.85 -12.11
N PRO A 122 15.79 7.45 -11.58
CA PRO A 122 17.04 7.55 -12.30
C PRO A 122 17.07 6.59 -13.49
N ALA A 123 17.85 6.95 -14.52
CA ALA A 123 18.21 6.02 -15.55
C ALA A 123 19.22 4.99 -14.98
N TYR A 124 19.15 3.76 -15.46
CA TYR A 124 20.10 2.72 -15.10
C TYR A 124 21.11 2.56 -16.24
N GLU A 125 22.40 2.56 -15.88
CA GLU A 125 23.51 2.36 -16.81
C GLU A 125 24.30 1.13 -16.37
N GLU A 126 24.57 0.23 -17.32
CA GLU A 126 25.43 -0.92 -17.06
C GLU A 126 26.88 -0.45 -16.90
N ALA A 127 27.54 -0.89 -15.82
CA ALA A 127 28.93 -0.61 -15.53
C ALA A 127 29.68 -1.92 -15.28
N SER A 128 30.91 -2.02 -15.78
CA SER A 128 31.77 -3.18 -15.50
C SER A 128 32.26 -3.23 -14.07
N GLU A 129 32.38 -2.06 -13.43
CA GLU A 129 32.82 -1.92 -12.03
C GLU A 129 32.00 -0.84 -11.31
N LEU A 130 31.84 -1.02 -10.01
CA LEU A 130 31.26 0.00 -9.11
C LEU A 130 32.37 0.59 -8.24
N SER A 131 32.14 1.78 -7.71
CA SER A 131 33.08 2.44 -6.78
C SER A 131 33.26 1.61 -5.51
N ASP A 132 34.47 1.62 -4.98
CA ASP A 132 34.81 0.97 -3.71
C ASP A 132 34.20 1.69 -2.50
N THR A 133 33.83 0.91 -1.50
CA THR A 133 33.40 1.42 -0.20
C THR A 133 34.02 0.60 0.93
N VAL A 134 34.09 1.18 2.14
CA VAL A 134 34.57 0.47 3.34
C VAL A 134 33.73 -0.77 3.63
N ARG A 135 32.41 -0.72 3.38
CA ARG A 135 31.51 -1.86 3.57
C ARG A 135 31.69 -2.95 2.51
N GLY A 136 32.02 -2.56 1.27
CA GLY A 136 32.15 -3.48 0.12
C GLY A 136 30.88 -4.33 -0.05
N VAL A 137 31.05 -5.64 -0.15
CA VAL A 137 29.97 -6.62 -0.34
C VAL A 137 29.29 -7.07 0.97
N GLY A 138 29.66 -6.51 2.10
CA GLY A 138 29.12 -6.90 3.40
C GLY A 138 27.63 -6.63 3.53
N GLY A 139 26.86 -7.64 3.91
CA GLY A 139 25.41 -7.56 4.12
C GLY A 139 24.94 -8.74 4.96
N PHE A 140 23.61 -8.85 5.15
CA PHE A 140 22.95 -9.98 5.83
C PHE A 140 23.53 -10.31 7.22
N GLY A 141 23.83 -9.27 8.03
CA GLY A 141 24.37 -9.43 9.38
C GLY A 141 25.90 -9.46 9.44
N SER A 142 26.63 -9.10 8.37
CA SER A 142 28.09 -9.04 8.35
C SER A 142 28.69 -8.03 9.35
N THR A 143 27.88 -7.09 9.86
CA THR A 143 28.27 -6.10 10.89
C THR A 143 28.00 -6.54 12.32
N GLY A 144 27.59 -7.80 12.53
CA GLY A 144 27.25 -8.39 13.83
C GLY A 144 25.77 -8.28 14.20
N LYS A 145 25.44 -8.78 15.40
CA LYS A 145 24.10 -8.69 16.02
C LYS A 145 24.01 -7.47 16.90
#